data_27736df94c78cebbad33c26f6248d80f
#
_entry.id   27736df94c78cebbad33c26f6248d80f
#
_cell.length_a   1.000
_cell.length_b   1.000
_cell.length_c   1.000
_cell.angle_alpha   90.00
_cell.angle_beta   90.00
_cell.angle_gamma   90.00
#
_symmetry.space_group_name_H-M   'P 1'
#
loop_
_entity.id
_entity.type
_entity.pdbx_description
1 polymer ?
#
loop_
_entity_poly.entity_id
_entity_poly.type
_entity_poly.pdbx_seq_one_letter_code
_entity_poly.pdbx_strand_id
1 'polypeptide(L)'
;MQSISPETIFRGNNAWEKSLPLISKLTKSPLILGRSINTNKLRNKIFTDLKNHNLDVNSANLQFDCCYEDISRVKNIILKNKNDSVIAAGGGKVLDSGKYIAESLNIPCITVPLSASTCAGWTALSNIYTKDGQFIKDVALGSCPKILVFDHKFIQTAPSRTCLLYTSPSPRD
;
A
#
# COMPACT_ATOMS: atom_id res chain seq x y z
N MET A 1 6.16 -2.54 -27.19
CA MET A 1 6.70 -1.87 -25.99
C MET A 1 5.54 -1.71 -25.02
N GLN A 2 5.60 -2.35 -23.86
CA GLN A 2 4.51 -2.29 -22.88
C GLN A 2 4.91 -1.27 -21.81
N SER A 3 4.17 -0.18 -21.69
CA SER A 3 4.40 0.79 -20.61
C SER A 3 3.65 0.31 -19.38
N ILE A 4 4.36 0.03 -18.29
CA ILE A 4 3.76 -0.42 -17.03
C ILE A 4 3.89 0.72 -16.02
N SER A 5 2.76 1.37 -15.75
CA SER A 5 2.65 2.44 -14.74
C SER A 5 1.29 2.35 -14.05
N PRO A 6 1.11 2.96 -12.86
CA PRO A 6 -0.22 3.14 -12.27
C PRO A 6 -1.14 3.87 -13.26
N GLU A 7 -2.42 3.48 -13.30
CA GLU A 7 -3.39 4.11 -14.22
C GLU A 7 -3.64 5.58 -13.85
N THR A 8 -3.66 5.88 -12.56
CA THR A 8 -3.81 7.26 -12.06
C THR A 8 -2.85 7.52 -10.92
N ILE A 9 -2.18 8.68 -10.97
CA ILE A 9 -1.24 9.11 -9.94
C ILE A 9 -1.70 10.45 -9.37
N PHE A 10 -1.97 10.47 -8.07
CA PHE A 10 -2.14 11.70 -7.31
C PHE A 10 -0.85 11.98 -6.54
N ARG A 11 -0.22 13.12 -6.81
CA ARG A 11 1.03 13.53 -6.16
C ARG A 11 0.96 14.97 -5.71
N GLY A 12 1.49 15.25 -4.53
CA GLY A 12 1.60 16.61 -3.99
C GLY A 12 0.83 16.81 -2.70
N ASN A 13 0.62 18.07 -2.34
CA ASN A 13 -0.17 18.43 -1.17
C ASN A 13 -1.65 18.14 -1.40
N ASN A 14 -2.29 17.55 -0.39
CA ASN A 14 -3.70 17.13 -0.42
C ASN A 14 -4.00 16.14 -1.57
N ALA A 15 -3.01 15.33 -1.96
CA ALA A 15 -3.19 14.29 -2.97
C ALA A 15 -4.22 13.25 -2.51
N TRP A 16 -4.26 12.94 -1.21
CA TRP A 16 -5.24 12.05 -0.62
C TRP A 16 -6.66 12.57 -0.80
N GLU A 17 -6.93 13.79 -0.37
CA GLU A 17 -8.26 14.41 -0.48
C GLU A 17 -8.74 14.50 -1.95
N LYS A 18 -7.82 14.83 -2.86
CA LYS A 18 -8.12 14.89 -4.31
C LYS A 18 -8.42 13.53 -4.92
N SER A 19 -7.89 12.46 -4.34
CA SER A 19 -8.11 11.09 -4.84
C SER A 19 -9.42 10.48 -4.41
N LEU A 20 -10.04 10.95 -3.31
CA LEU A 20 -11.24 10.37 -2.71
C LEU A 20 -12.42 10.20 -3.70
N PRO A 21 -12.75 11.17 -4.57
CA PRO A 21 -13.85 11.00 -5.53
C PRO A 21 -13.61 9.85 -6.51
N LEU A 22 -12.35 9.64 -6.94
CA LEU A 22 -12.02 8.53 -7.84
C LEU A 22 -12.00 7.19 -7.10
N ILE A 23 -11.45 7.16 -5.87
CA ILE A 23 -11.47 5.96 -5.02
C ILE A 23 -12.91 5.53 -4.75
N SER A 24 -13.82 6.45 -4.40
CA SER A 24 -15.23 6.14 -4.12
C SER A 24 -16.01 5.64 -5.35
N LYS A 25 -15.54 5.93 -6.56
CA LYS A 25 -16.09 5.35 -7.80
C LYS A 25 -15.54 3.95 -8.06
N LEU A 26 -14.28 3.69 -7.69
CA LEU A 26 -13.59 2.45 -7.96
C LEU A 26 -14.00 1.32 -7.01
N THR A 27 -14.33 1.62 -5.76
CA THR A 27 -14.58 0.64 -4.69
C THR A 27 -15.77 1.02 -3.83
N LYS A 28 -16.43 0.02 -3.25
CA LYS A 28 -17.49 0.19 -2.25
C LYS A 28 -17.11 -0.38 -0.90
N SER A 29 -16.27 -1.42 -0.89
CA SER A 29 -15.85 -2.10 0.34
C SER A 29 -14.33 -2.33 0.34
N PRO A 30 -13.50 -1.28 0.52
CA PRO A 30 -12.06 -1.42 0.54
C PRO A 30 -11.55 -2.05 1.83
N LEU A 31 -10.49 -2.88 1.73
CA LEU A 31 -9.65 -3.25 2.87
C LEU A 31 -8.44 -2.35 2.95
N ILE A 32 -8.25 -1.65 4.07
CA ILE A 32 -7.00 -0.93 4.36
C ILE A 32 -5.99 -1.90 4.95
N LEU A 33 -4.87 -2.07 4.25
CA LEU A 33 -3.75 -2.89 4.72
C LEU A 33 -2.65 -2.01 5.31
N GLY A 34 -2.20 -2.37 6.51
CA GLY A 34 -1.12 -1.70 7.20
C GLY A 34 -0.18 -2.66 7.93
N ARG A 35 0.76 -2.12 8.73
CA ARG A 35 1.66 -2.91 9.57
C ARG A 35 2.09 -2.13 10.82
N SER A 36 2.83 -1.05 10.64
CA SER A 36 3.48 -0.32 11.73
C SER A 36 2.50 0.49 12.57
N ILE A 37 2.64 0.43 13.90
CA ILE A 37 1.89 1.27 14.82
C ILE A 37 2.17 2.76 14.60
N ASN A 38 3.39 3.12 14.18
CA ASN A 38 3.80 4.50 13.94
C ASN A 38 3.01 5.19 12.82
N THR A 39 2.44 4.41 11.89
CA THR A 39 1.59 4.93 10.79
C THR A 39 0.10 4.76 11.06
N ASN A 40 -0.27 4.28 12.25
CA ASN A 40 -1.66 3.99 12.58
C ASN A 40 -2.54 5.25 12.55
N LYS A 41 -2.00 6.39 13.03
CA LYS A 41 -2.72 7.68 13.00
C LYS A 41 -3.12 8.08 11.57
N LEU A 42 -2.24 7.87 10.59
CA LEU A 42 -2.53 8.16 9.18
C LEU A 42 -3.56 7.18 8.60
N ARG A 43 -3.44 5.89 8.92
CA ARG A 43 -4.43 4.90 8.49
C ARG A 43 -5.80 5.13 9.10
N ASN A 44 -5.88 5.59 10.35
CA ASN A 44 -7.13 5.99 10.98
C ASN A 44 -7.77 7.19 10.27
N LYS A 45 -6.95 8.18 9.85
CA LYS A 45 -7.43 9.29 9.00
C LYS A 45 -8.00 8.75 7.69
N ILE A 46 -7.25 7.90 6.99
CA ILE A 46 -7.69 7.24 5.74
C ILE A 46 -9.02 6.52 5.96
N PHE A 47 -9.12 5.72 7.03
CA PHE A 47 -10.33 4.99 7.40
C PHE A 47 -11.54 5.92 7.60
N THR A 48 -11.37 6.98 8.39
CA THR A 48 -12.42 7.96 8.68
C THR A 48 -12.87 8.68 7.40
N ASP A 49 -11.92 9.13 6.59
CA ASP A 49 -12.22 9.85 5.35
C ASP A 49 -13.02 8.96 4.38
N LEU A 50 -12.65 7.68 4.24
CA LEU A 50 -13.39 6.74 3.40
C LEU A 50 -14.81 6.45 3.94
N LYS A 51 -14.96 6.31 5.26
CA LYS A 51 -16.27 6.17 5.90
C LYS A 51 -17.16 7.41 5.65
N ASN A 52 -16.58 8.60 5.70
CA ASN A 52 -17.29 9.85 5.39
C ASN A 52 -17.74 9.92 3.90
N HIS A 53 -17.10 9.14 3.03
CA HIS A 53 -17.53 8.94 1.64
C HIS A 53 -18.47 7.74 1.45
N ASN A 54 -19.09 7.24 2.52
CA ASN A 54 -20.06 6.14 2.53
C ASN A 54 -19.51 4.80 2.00
N LEU A 55 -18.21 4.53 2.22
CA LEU A 55 -17.62 3.25 1.90
C LEU A 55 -17.70 2.29 3.10
N ASP A 56 -17.87 0.99 2.83
CA ASP A 56 -17.83 -0.06 3.86
C ASP A 56 -16.38 -0.51 4.11
N VAL A 57 -15.68 0.23 4.95
CA VAL A 57 -14.24 0.09 5.14
C VAL A 57 -13.91 -0.95 6.18
N ASN A 58 -13.02 -1.87 5.84
CA ASN A 58 -12.39 -2.81 6.76
C ASN A 58 -10.89 -2.54 6.86
N SER A 59 -10.22 -3.06 7.87
CA SER A 59 -8.78 -2.92 8.04
C SER A 59 -8.12 -4.21 8.51
N ALA A 60 -6.88 -4.42 8.06
CA ALA A 60 -6.02 -5.49 8.51
C ALA A 60 -4.57 -5.03 8.61
N ASN A 61 -3.81 -5.64 9.51
CA ASN A 61 -2.37 -5.40 9.63
C ASN A 61 -1.59 -6.67 9.29
N LEU A 62 -0.46 -6.52 8.62
CA LEU A 62 0.53 -7.58 8.54
C LEU A 62 1.09 -7.85 9.95
N GLN A 63 1.22 -9.11 10.30
CA GLN A 63 1.78 -9.57 11.59
C GLN A 63 3.29 -9.71 11.49
N PHE A 64 3.77 -10.23 10.36
CA PHE A 64 5.17 -10.51 10.09
C PHE A 64 5.72 -9.57 9.03
N ASP A 65 5.59 -9.97 7.77
CA ASP A 65 6.19 -9.28 6.64
C ASP A 65 5.36 -9.47 5.35
N CYS A 66 5.92 -9.13 4.18
CA CYS A 66 5.39 -9.58 2.90
C CYS A 66 5.73 -11.06 2.71
N CYS A 67 5.06 -11.94 3.47
CA CYS A 67 5.25 -13.39 3.47
C CYS A 67 3.94 -14.10 3.13
N TYR A 68 4.04 -15.35 2.67
CA TYR A 68 2.88 -16.11 2.22
C TYR A 68 1.84 -16.34 3.31
N GLU A 69 2.25 -16.45 4.56
CA GLU A 69 1.37 -16.63 5.70
C GLU A 69 0.49 -15.40 5.94
N ASP A 70 1.10 -14.21 5.95
CA ASP A 70 0.35 -12.96 6.08
C ASP A 70 -0.54 -12.71 4.85
N ILE A 71 -0.02 -12.97 3.66
CA ILE A 71 -0.77 -12.87 2.40
C ILE A 71 -2.02 -13.76 2.48
N SER A 72 -1.87 -15.03 2.84
CA SER A 72 -2.98 -16.00 2.94
C SER A 72 -4.00 -15.57 4.00
N ARG A 73 -3.53 -15.12 5.16
CA ARG A 73 -4.39 -14.63 6.24
C ARG A 73 -5.21 -13.41 5.81
N VAL A 74 -4.57 -12.42 5.16
CA VAL A 74 -5.26 -11.21 4.70
C VAL A 74 -6.24 -11.52 3.57
N LYS A 75 -5.89 -12.42 2.64
CA LYS A 75 -6.82 -12.90 1.60
C LYS A 75 -8.09 -13.49 2.21
N ASN A 76 -7.97 -14.32 3.25
CA ASN A 76 -9.12 -14.89 3.93
C ASN A 76 -10.00 -13.81 4.59
N ILE A 77 -9.40 -12.74 5.14
CA ILE A 77 -10.15 -11.60 5.68
C ILE A 77 -10.93 -10.90 4.56
N ILE A 78 -10.30 -10.63 3.42
CA ILE A 78 -10.93 -9.99 2.25
C ILE A 78 -12.13 -10.81 1.77
N LEU A 79 -11.95 -12.13 1.60
CA LEU A 79 -13.01 -13.02 1.13
C LEU A 79 -14.18 -13.10 2.13
N LYS A 80 -13.88 -13.22 3.43
CA LYS A 80 -14.89 -13.25 4.50
C LYS A 80 -15.72 -11.97 4.53
N ASN A 81 -15.07 -10.81 4.41
CA ASN A 81 -15.72 -9.50 4.48
C ASN A 81 -16.26 -9.02 3.13
N LYS A 82 -16.03 -9.80 2.06
CA LYS A 82 -16.41 -9.45 0.67
C LYS A 82 -15.84 -8.08 0.25
N ASN A 83 -14.61 -7.79 0.66
CA ASN A 83 -13.95 -6.57 0.22
C ASN A 83 -13.68 -6.62 -1.30
N ASP A 84 -13.85 -5.51 -1.98
CA ASP A 84 -13.74 -5.38 -3.43
C ASP A 84 -12.46 -4.70 -3.91
N SER A 85 -11.61 -4.27 -2.98
CA SER A 85 -10.33 -3.62 -3.27
C SER A 85 -9.37 -3.69 -2.08
N VAL A 86 -8.08 -3.42 -2.34
CA VAL A 86 -7.05 -3.26 -1.32
C VAL A 86 -6.46 -1.85 -1.38
N ILE A 87 -6.49 -1.14 -0.26
CA ILE A 87 -5.76 0.12 -0.05
C ILE A 87 -4.52 -0.20 0.79
N ALA A 88 -3.38 -0.35 0.14
CA ALA A 88 -2.12 -0.62 0.81
C ALA A 88 -1.50 0.70 1.32
N ALA A 89 -1.60 0.96 2.62
CA ALA A 89 -1.15 2.20 3.25
C ALA A 89 0.05 1.97 4.19
N GLY A 90 1.27 2.21 3.69
CA GLY A 90 2.48 1.93 4.46
C GLY A 90 3.78 2.09 3.70
N GLY A 91 4.82 1.42 4.19
CA GLY A 91 6.12 1.28 3.52
C GLY A 91 6.15 0.11 2.54
N GLY A 92 7.31 -0.16 1.95
CA GLY A 92 7.51 -1.13 0.85
C GLY A 92 6.84 -2.48 1.07
N LYS A 93 7.03 -3.09 2.23
CA LYS A 93 6.46 -4.42 2.55
C LYS A 93 4.92 -4.44 2.54
N VAL A 94 4.28 -3.37 3.01
CA VAL A 94 2.82 -3.22 2.97
C VAL A 94 2.33 -3.03 1.54
N LEU A 95 3.05 -2.21 0.76
CA LEU A 95 2.72 -1.92 -0.64
C LEU A 95 2.85 -3.18 -1.49
N ASP A 96 3.93 -3.95 -1.30
CA ASP A 96 4.16 -5.20 -2.01
C ASP A 96 3.12 -6.26 -1.65
N SER A 97 2.82 -6.44 -0.35
CA SER A 97 1.76 -7.35 0.09
C SER A 97 0.39 -6.98 -0.50
N GLY A 98 0.03 -5.70 -0.48
CA GLY A 98 -1.25 -5.23 -1.00
C GLY A 98 -1.40 -5.47 -2.50
N LYS A 99 -0.35 -5.19 -3.29
CA LYS A 99 -0.33 -5.46 -4.74
C LYS A 99 -0.48 -6.95 -5.03
N TYR A 100 0.32 -7.78 -4.37
CA TYR A 100 0.28 -9.24 -4.57
C TYR A 100 -1.08 -9.84 -4.21
N ILE A 101 -1.66 -9.42 -3.07
CA ILE A 101 -2.99 -9.87 -2.62
C ILE A 101 -4.05 -9.45 -3.63
N ALA A 102 -4.06 -8.18 -4.04
CA ALA A 102 -5.05 -7.64 -4.96
C ALA A 102 -5.03 -8.37 -6.31
N GLU A 103 -3.83 -8.58 -6.88
CA GLU A 103 -3.68 -9.33 -8.12
C GLU A 103 -4.15 -10.77 -7.97
N SER A 104 -3.75 -11.45 -6.87
CA SER A 104 -4.14 -12.85 -6.65
C SER A 104 -5.64 -13.06 -6.47
N LEU A 105 -6.39 -12.02 -6.15
CA LEU A 105 -7.85 -12.00 -6.01
C LEU A 105 -8.55 -11.32 -7.20
N ASN A 106 -7.78 -10.81 -8.16
CA ASN A 106 -8.29 -10.04 -9.31
C ASN A 106 -9.18 -8.85 -8.88
N ILE A 107 -8.73 -8.11 -7.86
CA ILE A 107 -9.38 -6.89 -7.38
C ILE A 107 -8.42 -5.69 -7.50
N PRO A 108 -8.92 -4.45 -7.61
CA PRO A 108 -8.07 -3.29 -7.73
C PRO A 108 -7.20 -3.05 -6.49
N CYS A 109 -5.96 -2.61 -6.74
CA CYS A 109 -5.02 -2.14 -5.72
C CYS A 109 -4.87 -0.62 -5.78
N ILE A 110 -4.97 0.02 -4.63
CA ILE A 110 -4.66 1.43 -4.41
C ILE A 110 -3.46 1.49 -3.49
N THR A 111 -2.39 2.14 -3.91
CA THR A 111 -1.18 2.29 -3.08
C THR A 111 -1.09 3.68 -2.49
N VAL A 112 -0.86 3.75 -1.18
CA VAL A 112 -0.69 4.98 -0.41
C VAL A 112 0.64 4.89 0.35
N PRO A 113 1.77 5.26 -0.27
CA PRO A 113 3.05 5.30 0.42
C PRO A 113 3.00 6.26 1.61
N LEU A 114 3.36 5.77 2.80
CA LEU A 114 3.47 6.57 4.03
C LEU A 114 4.93 6.84 4.40
N SER A 115 5.86 6.55 3.49
CA SER A 115 7.29 6.79 3.60
C SER A 115 7.87 6.98 2.21
N ALA A 116 8.86 7.87 2.07
CA ALA A 116 9.58 8.10 0.82
C ALA A 116 10.68 7.06 0.55
N SER A 117 10.80 6.02 1.37
CA SER A 117 11.90 5.05 1.34
C SER A 117 11.78 3.96 0.26
N THR A 118 10.81 4.02 -0.64
CA THR A 118 10.57 2.94 -1.60
C THR A 118 9.81 3.41 -2.84
N CYS A 119 10.14 2.81 -3.99
CA CYS A 119 9.38 2.93 -5.22
C CYS A 119 8.26 1.87 -5.35
N ALA A 120 8.06 1.00 -4.36
CA ALA A 120 7.10 -0.11 -4.42
C ALA A 120 5.66 0.31 -4.75
N GLY A 121 5.28 1.56 -4.43
CA GLY A 121 3.96 2.09 -4.78
C GLY A 121 3.71 2.27 -6.28
N TRP A 122 4.78 2.36 -7.09
CA TRP A 122 4.69 2.61 -8.54
C TRP A 122 4.82 1.36 -9.40
N THR A 123 5.40 0.29 -8.86
CA THR A 123 5.88 -0.85 -9.65
C THR A 123 4.88 -2.00 -9.73
N ALA A 124 4.92 -2.75 -10.85
CA ALA A 124 4.28 -4.06 -10.99
C ALA A 124 5.23 -5.18 -10.49
N LEU A 125 5.75 -5.00 -9.28
CA LEU A 125 6.69 -5.94 -8.65
C LEU A 125 6.36 -6.07 -7.17
N SER A 126 6.49 -7.27 -6.62
CA SER A 126 6.37 -7.53 -5.18
C SER A 126 7.50 -8.40 -4.69
N ASN A 127 8.19 -7.96 -3.64
CA ASN A 127 9.24 -8.73 -2.99
C ASN A 127 8.64 -9.60 -1.89
N ILE A 128 8.89 -10.92 -1.96
CA ILE A 128 8.41 -11.90 -0.99
C ILE A 128 9.52 -12.28 -0.04
N TYR A 129 9.17 -12.38 1.23
CA TYR A 129 10.07 -12.68 2.34
C TYR A 129 9.56 -13.87 3.15
N THR A 130 10.44 -14.44 3.97
CA THR A 130 10.04 -15.35 5.06
C THR A 130 9.40 -14.56 6.21
N LYS A 131 8.80 -15.26 7.18
CA LYS A 131 8.32 -14.64 8.43
C LYS A 131 9.41 -13.88 9.18
N ASP A 132 10.64 -14.40 9.10
CA ASP A 132 11.80 -13.83 9.77
C ASP A 132 12.46 -12.69 8.98
N GLY A 133 11.85 -12.30 7.84
CA GLY A 133 12.28 -11.16 7.04
C GLY A 133 13.40 -11.45 6.05
N GLN A 134 13.75 -12.73 5.80
CA GLN A 134 14.71 -13.09 4.76
C GLN A 134 14.07 -13.03 3.38
N PHE A 135 14.77 -12.42 2.42
CA PHE A 135 14.31 -12.34 1.05
C PHE A 135 14.22 -13.74 0.41
N ILE A 136 13.10 -14.04 -0.25
CA ILE A 136 12.89 -15.27 -1.00
C ILE A 136 13.02 -15.01 -2.50
N LYS A 137 12.20 -14.10 -3.03
CA LYS A 137 12.17 -13.77 -4.45
C LYS A 137 11.38 -12.48 -4.71
N ASP A 138 11.59 -11.90 -5.84
CA ASP A 138 10.71 -10.93 -6.48
C ASP A 138 9.68 -11.63 -7.36
N VAL A 139 8.50 -11.05 -7.42
CA VAL A 139 7.38 -11.55 -8.24
C VAL A 139 6.93 -10.42 -9.14
N ALA A 140 7.08 -10.62 -10.45
CA ALA A 140 6.48 -9.74 -11.44
C ALA A 140 4.96 -9.88 -11.41
N LEU A 141 4.26 -8.77 -11.34
CA LEU A 141 2.80 -8.68 -11.36
C LEU A 141 2.32 -8.32 -12.76
N GLY A 142 1.11 -8.73 -13.12
CA GLY A 142 0.51 -8.45 -14.42
C GLY A 142 0.19 -6.97 -14.63
N SER A 143 -0.02 -6.22 -13.54
CA SER A 143 -0.33 -4.79 -13.60
C SER A 143 0.24 -3.99 -12.42
N CYS A 144 0.45 -2.69 -12.65
CA CYS A 144 0.67 -1.72 -11.59
C CYS A 144 -0.63 -1.44 -10.82
N PRO A 145 -0.54 -0.78 -9.65
CA PRO A 145 -1.73 -0.31 -8.93
C PRO A 145 -2.66 0.53 -9.82
N LYS A 146 -3.97 0.44 -9.61
CA LYS A 146 -4.95 1.27 -10.30
C LYS A 146 -4.78 2.75 -9.95
N ILE A 147 -4.58 3.03 -8.66
CA ILE A 147 -4.37 4.39 -8.16
C ILE A 147 -3.14 4.38 -7.24
N LEU A 148 -2.26 5.34 -7.46
CA LEU A 148 -1.19 5.70 -6.54
C LEU A 148 -1.48 7.06 -5.93
N VAL A 149 -1.44 7.15 -4.59
CA VAL A 149 -1.59 8.42 -3.88
C VAL A 149 -0.33 8.72 -3.09
N PHE A 150 0.49 9.65 -3.59
CA PHE A 150 1.71 10.11 -2.94
C PHE A 150 1.47 11.49 -2.33
N ASP A 151 0.92 11.51 -1.12
CA ASP A 151 0.62 12.76 -0.40
C ASP A 151 1.83 13.26 0.38
N HIS A 152 2.25 14.49 0.10
CA HIS A 152 3.44 15.08 0.75
C HIS A 152 3.23 15.25 2.26
N LYS A 153 2.02 15.56 2.73
CA LYS A 153 1.73 15.68 4.16
C LYS A 153 1.86 14.33 4.88
N PHE A 154 1.44 13.23 4.23
CA PHE A 154 1.62 11.89 4.79
C PHE A 154 3.11 11.54 4.92
N ILE A 155 3.90 11.85 3.89
CA ILE A 155 5.34 11.60 3.89
C ILE A 155 6.05 12.44 4.97
N GLN A 156 5.68 13.72 5.14
CA GLN A 156 6.28 14.60 6.14
C GLN A 156 6.06 14.13 7.59
N THR A 157 5.01 13.36 7.84
CA THR A 157 4.73 12.79 9.16
C THR A 157 5.46 11.46 9.41
N ALA A 158 6.17 10.93 8.41
CA ALA A 158 6.97 9.72 8.59
C ALA A 158 8.10 9.93 9.59
N PRO A 159 8.47 8.91 10.40
CA PRO A 159 9.61 9.03 11.29
C PRO A 159 10.89 9.39 10.54
N SER A 160 11.66 10.37 11.04
CA SER A 160 12.89 10.87 10.41
C SER A 160 13.89 9.75 10.05
N ARG A 161 13.96 8.69 10.87
CA ARG A 161 14.81 7.52 10.60
C ARG A 161 14.48 6.81 9.26
N THR A 162 13.24 6.91 8.76
CA THR A 162 12.87 6.31 7.46
C THR A 162 13.37 7.16 6.29
N CYS A 163 13.62 8.43 6.51
CA CYS A 163 14.26 9.33 5.54
C CYS A 163 15.79 9.16 5.55
N LEU A 164 16.39 8.77 6.68
CA LEU A 164 17.83 8.59 6.85
C LEU A 164 18.38 7.36 6.10
N LEU A 165 17.54 6.42 5.67
CA LEU A 165 17.96 5.29 4.84
C LEU A 165 18.57 5.73 3.49
N TYR A 166 18.32 6.96 3.05
CA TYR A 166 18.94 7.55 1.86
C TYR A 166 20.17 8.42 2.15
N THR A 167 20.51 8.62 3.42
CA THR A 167 21.69 9.38 3.85
C THR A 167 22.81 8.46 4.36
N SER A 168 22.70 7.14 4.14
CA SER A 168 23.82 6.24 4.34
C SER A 168 24.96 6.71 3.43
N PRO A 169 26.16 6.98 3.97
CA PRO A 169 27.27 7.41 3.15
C PRO A 169 27.52 6.38 2.05
N SER A 170 27.69 6.86 0.84
CA SER A 170 28.08 6.03 -0.29
C SER A 170 29.38 5.31 0.06
N PRO A 171 29.55 4.03 -0.26
CA PRO A 171 30.85 3.36 -0.08
C PRO A 171 32.01 4.00 -0.87
N ARG A 172 31.75 5.12 -1.54
CA ARG A 172 32.70 5.89 -2.35
C ARG A 172 33.10 7.25 -1.75
N ASP A 173 32.55 7.61 -0.58
CA ASP A 173 32.93 8.83 0.13
C ASP A 173 33.98 8.54 1.20
#